data_c4222a4a56e0aee5999ef5a9ebec7fac
#
_entry.id   c4222a4a56e0aee5999ef5a9ebec7fac
#
_cell.length_a   1.000
_cell.length_b   1.000
_cell.length_c   1.000
_cell.angle_alpha   90.00
_cell.angle_beta   90.00
_cell.angle_gamma   90.00
#
_symmetry.space_group_name_H-M   'P 1'
#
loop_
_entity.id
_entity.type
_entity.pdbx_description
1 polymer ?
#
loop_
_entity_poly.entity_id
_entity_poly.type
_entity_poly.pdbx_seq_one_letter_code
_entity_poly.pdbx_strand_id
1 'polypeptide(L)'
;MPTINQLVRKGRNPKRWKTASPALRECPQKRGVCVRVYTTTPKKPNSALRKVARVRLTNGMEVTAYIPGEGHNLQEHSIVLVRGGRVKDLPGVRYKIIRGTLDASGVRDRNQARSRYGAKKEG
;
A
#
# COMPACT_ATOMS: atom_id res chain seq x y z
N MET A 1 -20.75 -3.75 32.76
CA MET A 1 -19.70 -3.13 33.59
C MET A 1 -19.10 -4.17 34.54
N PRO A 2 -17.79 -4.27 34.60
CA PRO A 2 -17.16 -5.16 35.58
C PRO A 2 -17.31 -4.63 37.01
N THR A 3 -17.41 -5.53 37.97
CA THR A 3 -17.45 -5.16 39.37
C THR A 3 -16.06 -4.86 39.90
N ILE A 4 -15.99 -4.19 41.04
CA ILE A 4 -14.70 -3.89 41.69
C ILE A 4 -13.92 -5.18 41.95
N ASN A 5 -14.59 -6.22 42.38
CA ASN A 5 -13.94 -7.50 42.64
C ASN A 5 -13.36 -8.15 41.38
N GLN A 6 -14.03 -7.99 40.24
CA GLN A 6 -13.50 -8.47 38.97
C GLN A 6 -12.25 -7.71 38.53
N LEU A 7 -12.22 -6.40 38.75
CA LEU A 7 -11.06 -5.59 38.44
C LEU A 7 -9.86 -5.93 39.32
N VAL A 8 -10.12 -6.23 40.61
CA VAL A 8 -9.07 -6.63 41.54
C VAL A 8 -8.46 -7.97 41.14
N ARG A 9 -9.30 -8.91 40.73
CA ARG A 9 -8.85 -10.27 40.35
C ARG A 9 -8.11 -10.32 39.03
N LYS A 10 -8.63 -9.62 38.01
CA LYS A 10 -8.11 -9.73 36.64
C LYS A 10 -7.34 -8.50 36.16
N GLY A 11 -7.56 -7.34 36.82
CA GLY A 11 -6.96 -6.09 36.41
C GLY A 11 -7.53 -5.61 35.07
N ARG A 12 -6.92 -4.57 34.55
CA ARG A 12 -7.27 -4.01 33.25
C ARG A 12 -6.15 -4.29 32.27
N ASN A 13 -6.53 -4.81 31.10
CA ASN A 13 -5.58 -5.03 30.02
C ASN A 13 -5.64 -3.83 29.09
N PRO A 14 -4.50 -3.15 28.85
CA PRO A 14 -4.49 -2.05 27.90
C PRO A 14 -4.77 -2.57 26.50
N LYS A 15 -5.53 -1.79 25.73
CA LYS A 15 -5.80 -2.16 24.34
C LYS A 15 -4.55 -2.01 23.52
N ARG A 16 -4.29 -3.00 22.69
CA ARG A 16 -3.21 -2.93 21.73
C ARG A 16 -3.71 -2.26 20.45
N TRP A 17 -2.95 -1.27 19.99
CA TRP A 17 -3.25 -0.64 18.72
C TRP A 17 -2.81 -1.55 17.58
N LYS A 18 -3.73 -1.81 16.65
CA LYS A 18 -3.39 -2.59 15.47
C LYS A 18 -2.85 -1.66 14.40
N THR A 19 -1.76 -2.08 13.77
CA THR A 19 -1.21 -1.31 12.67
C THR A 19 -2.13 -1.36 11.45
N ALA A 20 -2.16 -0.26 10.69
CA ALA A 20 -2.88 -0.23 9.42
C ALA A 20 -2.14 -0.98 8.31
N SER A 21 -0.89 -1.35 8.54
CA SER A 21 -0.04 -2.01 7.54
C SER A 21 0.57 -3.30 8.09
N PRO A 22 -0.25 -4.32 8.43
CA PRO A 22 0.26 -5.53 9.07
C PRO A 22 1.25 -6.32 8.19
N ALA A 23 1.14 -6.20 6.88
CA ALA A 23 2.02 -6.94 5.97
C ALA A 23 3.45 -6.40 5.95
N LEU A 24 3.67 -5.18 6.42
CA LEU A 24 5.01 -4.59 6.45
C LEU A 24 5.83 -4.98 7.67
N ARG A 25 5.18 -5.48 8.72
CA ARG A 25 5.85 -5.95 9.95
C ARG A 25 6.89 -4.97 10.48
N GLU A 26 6.44 -3.73 10.73
CA GLU A 26 7.28 -2.64 11.29
C GLU A 26 8.42 -2.20 10.36
N CYS A 27 8.38 -2.56 9.10
CA CYS A 27 9.32 -2.06 8.10
C CYS A 27 8.69 -0.91 7.33
N PRO A 28 9.46 0.14 6.97
CA PRO A 28 8.88 1.24 6.19
C PRO A 28 8.45 0.81 4.79
N GLN A 29 9.18 -0.13 4.16
CA GLN A 29 8.84 -0.68 2.86
C GLN A 29 9.20 -2.16 2.81
N LYS A 30 8.55 -2.89 1.89
CA LYS A 30 8.86 -4.28 1.62
C LYS A 30 8.94 -4.51 0.11
N ARG A 31 9.89 -5.32 -0.30
CA ARG A 31 9.98 -5.74 -1.70
C ARG A 31 8.97 -6.86 -1.95
N GLY A 32 8.42 -6.89 -3.14
CA GLY A 32 7.50 -7.94 -3.54
C GLY A 32 7.50 -8.16 -5.03
N VAL A 33 6.80 -9.20 -5.45
CA VAL A 33 6.64 -9.57 -6.87
C VAL A 33 5.18 -9.42 -7.23
N CYS A 34 4.89 -8.76 -8.35
CA CYS A 34 3.53 -8.61 -8.84
C CYS A 34 2.99 -9.97 -9.29
N VAL A 35 1.93 -10.43 -8.62
CA VAL A 35 1.23 -11.65 -9.01
C VAL A 35 0.23 -11.35 -10.11
N ARG A 36 -0.39 -10.19 -10.05
CA ARG A 36 -1.40 -9.76 -11.01
C ARG A 36 -1.46 -8.23 -11.02
N VAL A 37 -1.60 -7.67 -12.21
CA VAL A 37 -1.81 -6.21 -12.37
C VAL A 37 -3.15 -6.01 -13.05
N TYR A 38 -4.01 -5.17 -12.47
CA TYR A 38 -5.35 -4.96 -12.98
C TYR A 38 -5.87 -3.58 -12.60
N THR A 39 -7.08 -3.27 -13.04
CA THR A 39 -7.75 -2.02 -12.69
C THR A 39 -8.96 -2.32 -11.83
N THR A 40 -9.35 -1.36 -11.00
CA THR A 40 -10.53 -1.50 -10.16
C THR A 40 -11.25 -0.16 -10.07
N THR A 41 -12.57 -0.23 -9.85
CA THR A 41 -13.37 0.97 -9.67
C THR A 41 -13.34 1.43 -8.22
N PRO A 42 -13.34 2.76 -7.98
CA PRO A 42 -13.38 3.26 -6.60
C PRO A 42 -14.78 3.15 -6.00
N LYS A 43 -14.89 3.46 -4.72
CA LYS A 43 -16.17 3.54 -4.02
C LYS A 43 -17.03 4.67 -4.60
N LYS A 44 -18.35 4.51 -4.52
CA LYS A 44 -19.27 5.61 -4.82
C LYS A 44 -18.97 6.79 -3.89
N PRO A 45 -19.10 8.04 -4.32
CA PRO A 45 -19.63 8.50 -5.63
C PRO A 45 -18.57 8.62 -6.73
N ASN A 46 -17.35 8.14 -6.52
CA ASN A 46 -16.28 8.29 -7.49
C ASN A 46 -16.36 7.23 -8.59
N SER A 47 -15.88 7.59 -9.76
CA SER A 47 -15.82 6.69 -10.92
C SER A 47 -14.51 6.88 -11.64
N ALA A 48 -13.80 5.81 -11.88
CA ALA A 48 -12.55 5.82 -12.63
C ALA A 48 -12.03 4.39 -12.79
N LEU A 49 -10.93 4.22 -13.50
CA LEU A 49 -10.20 2.96 -13.53
C LEU A 49 -8.91 3.15 -12.76
N ARG A 50 -8.90 2.72 -11.51
CA ARG A 50 -7.71 2.82 -10.64
C ARG A 50 -6.80 1.63 -10.89
N LYS A 51 -5.51 1.90 -11.07
CA LYS A 51 -4.52 0.86 -11.36
C LYS A 51 -4.01 0.29 -10.04
N VAL A 52 -4.12 -1.03 -9.90
CA VAL A 52 -3.67 -1.74 -8.70
C VAL A 52 -2.92 -2.99 -9.10
N ALA A 53 -2.14 -3.53 -8.17
CA ALA A 53 -1.41 -4.77 -8.37
C ALA A 53 -1.56 -5.65 -7.13
N ARG A 54 -1.74 -6.94 -7.36
CA ARG A 54 -1.66 -7.93 -6.29
C ARG A 54 -0.19 -8.33 -6.16
N VAL A 55 0.41 -8.08 -5.02
CA VAL A 55 1.84 -8.24 -4.80
C VAL A 55 2.08 -9.25 -3.69
N ARG A 56 2.98 -10.22 -3.96
CA ARG A 56 3.46 -11.14 -2.94
C ARG A 56 4.75 -10.57 -2.35
N LEU A 57 4.72 -10.23 -1.07
CA LEU A 57 5.86 -9.65 -0.37
C LEU A 57 6.89 -10.71 0.00
N THR A 58 8.11 -10.28 0.31
CA THR A 58 9.20 -11.19 0.70
C THR A 58 8.91 -11.97 1.97
N ASN A 59 7.99 -11.49 2.80
CA ASN A 59 7.55 -12.21 4.00
C ASN A 59 6.46 -13.26 3.73
N GLY A 60 6.09 -13.48 2.47
CA GLY A 60 5.09 -14.47 2.08
C GLY A 60 3.66 -13.97 2.04
N MET A 61 3.39 -12.74 2.49
CA MET A 61 2.04 -12.19 2.48
C MET A 61 1.71 -11.57 1.13
N GLU A 62 0.48 -11.76 0.67
CA GLU A 62 -0.02 -11.10 -0.55
C GLU A 62 -0.90 -9.93 -0.17
N VAL A 63 -0.68 -8.80 -0.85
CA VAL A 63 -1.46 -7.57 -0.61
C VAL A 63 -1.84 -6.93 -1.93
N THR A 64 -2.91 -6.14 -1.89
CA THR A 64 -3.29 -5.31 -3.03
C THR A 64 -2.70 -3.92 -2.81
N ALA A 65 -1.88 -3.47 -3.76
CA ALA A 65 -1.18 -2.20 -3.67
C ALA A 65 -1.60 -1.29 -4.83
N TYR A 66 -1.78 -0.01 -4.53
CA TYR A 66 -2.13 0.98 -5.53
C TYR A 66 -0.89 1.42 -6.30
N ILE A 67 -1.03 1.58 -7.61
CA ILE A 67 0.04 2.10 -8.47
C ILE A 67 -0.21 3.60 -8.67
N PRO A 68 0.54 4.48 -8.00
CA PRO A 68 0.29 5.92 -8.11
C PRO A 68 0.79 6.51 -9.42
N GLY A 69 0.20 7.64 -9.80
CA GLY A 69 0.58 8.38 -10.99
C GLY A 69 -0.15 7.94 -12.24
N GLU A 70 0.15 8.60 -13.36
CA GLU A 70 -0.45 8.28 -14.65
C GLU A 70 0.42 7.29 -15.41
N GLY A 71 -0.17 6.16 -15.78
CA GLY A 71 0.52 5.14 -16.53
C GLY A 71 1.56 4.37 -15.71
N HIS A 72 1.91 3.19 -16.15
CA HIS A 72 2.95 2.37 -15.52
C HIS A 72 3.44 1.33 -16.54
N ASN A 73 4.58 0.73 -16.20
CA ASN A 73 5.16 -0.34 -17.01
C ASN A 73 5.12 -1.70 -16.31
N LEU A 74 4.33 -1.82 -15.25
CA LEU A 74 4.27 -3.05 -14.46
C LEU A 74 3.46 -4.13 -15.15
N GLN A 75 3.89 -5.35 -14.98
CA GLN A 75 3.22 -6.53 -15.50
C GLN A 75 3.43 -7.68 -14.51
N GLU A 76 2.83 -8.83 -14.78
CA GLU A 76 3.00 -10.00 -13.95
C GLU A 76 4.49 -10.34 -13.81
N HIS A 77 4.90 -10.67 -12.60
CA HIS A 77 6.29 -11.00 -12.22
C HIS A 77 7.23 -9.79 -12.12
N SER A 78 6.73 -8.57 -12.24
CA SER A 78 7.55 -7.38 -11.98
C SER A 78 7.91 -7.29 -10.49
N ILE A 79 9.14 -6.90 -10.20
CA ILE A 79 9.59 -6.70 -8.82
C ILE A 79 9.35 -5.25 -8.43
N VAL A 80 8.69 -5.04 -7.30
CA VAL A 80 8.29 -3.71 -6.85
C VAL A 80 8.60 -3.53 -5.38
N LEU A 81 8.65 -2.27 -4.95
CA LEU A 81 8.80 -1.91 -3.55
C LEU A 81 7.46 -1.35 -3.06
N VAL A 82 6.94 -1.90 -1.97
CA VAL A 82 5.62 -1.56 -1.43
C VAL A 82 5.77 -0.83 -0.11
N ARG A 83 5.04 0.26 0.07
CA ARG A 83 4.98 1.00 1.32
C ARG A 83 3.56 1.05 1.85
N GLY A 84 3.41 1.43 3.13
CA GLY A 84 2.09 1.68 3.69
C GLY A 84 1.47 2.94 3.10
N GLY A 85 0.16 2.99 3.12
CA GLY A 85 -0.59 4.13 2.62
C GLY A 85 -1.91 3.68 2.04
N ARG A 86 -3.00 3.97 2.74
CA ARG A 86 -4.33 3.55 2.31
C ARG A 86 -4.83 4.45 1.19
N VAL A 87 -5.56 3.86 0.27
CA VAL A 87 -6.30 4.61 -0.75
C VAL A 87 -7.77 4.66 -0.30
N LYS A 88 -8.24 5.85 0.02
CA LYS A 88 -9.59 6.03 0.56
C LYS A 88 -10.67 5.59 -0.41
N ASP A 89 -10.46 5.80 -1.71
CA ASP A 89 -11.42 5.45 -2.75
C ASP A 89 -11.53 3.96 -3.02
N LEU A 90 -10.54 3.18 -2.60
CA LEU A 90 -10.48 1.75 -2.91
C LEU A 90 -10.59 0.92 -1.64
N PRO A 91 -11.62 0.07 -1.52
CA PRO A 91 -11.75 -0.77 -0.33
C PRO A 91 -10.67 -1.85 -0.28
N GLY A 92 -10.08 -2.03 0.90
CA GLY A 92 -9.08 -3.06 1.11
C GLY A 92 -7.69 -2.75 0.60
N VAL A 93 -7.46 -1.58 0.00
CA VAL A 93 -6.14 -1.18 -0.49
C VAL A 93 -5.45 -0.36 0.59
N ARG A 94 -4.48 -0.97 1.27
CA ARG A 94 -3.75 -0.36 2.39
C ARG A 94 -2.30 -0.03 2.06
N TYR A 95 -1.88 -0.30 0.84
CA TYR A 95 -0.47 -0.20 0.43
C TYR A 95 -0.36 0.49 -0.90
N LYS A 96 0.82 1.03 -1.17
CA LYS A 96 1.12 1.69 -2.44
C LYS A 96 2.48 1.22 -2.95
N ILE A 97 2.61 1.13 -4.26
CA ILE A 97 3.88 0.83 -4.91
C ILE A 97 4.69 2.11 -5.05
N ILE A 98 5.98 2.04 -4.71
CA ILE A 98 6.87 3.19 -4.85
C ILE A 98 7.35 3.28 -6.30
N ARG A 99 7.09 4.42 -6.96
CA ARG A 99 7.50 4.65 -8.34
C ARG A 99 8.96 5.03 -8.40
N GLY A 100 9.64 4.62 -9.46
CA GLY A 100 11.03 4.94 -9.69
C GLY A 100 12.02 4.01 -9.00
N THR A 101 11.56 2.88 -8.48
CA THR A 101 12.42 1.86 -7.85
C THR A 101 12.16 0.50 -8.47
N LEU A 102 13.18 -0.33 -8.48
CA LEU A 102 13.09 -1.70 -9.00
C LEU A 102 12.47 -1.69 -10.41
N ASP A 103 11.42 -2.48 -10.66
CA ASP A 103 10.80 -2.56 -11.98
C ASP A 103 9.75 -1.48 -12.23
N ALA A 104 9.37 -0.71 -11.23
CA ALA A 104 8.40 0.38 -11.38
C ALA A 104 9.11 1.66 -11.80
N SER A 105 8.93 2.06 -13.07
CA SER A 105 9.51 3.30 -13.56
C SER A 105 8.78 4.51 -12.98
N GLY A 106 9.46 5.68 -12.97
CA GLY A 106 8.83 6.92 -12.56
C GLY A 106 7.78 7.40 -13.55
N VAL A 107 6.98 8.37 -13.15
CA VAL A 107 5.96 8.97 -14.01
C VAL A 107 6.65 9.90 -15.01
N ARG A 108 6.37 9.76 -16.30
CA ARG A 108 6.95 10.60 -17.35
C ARG A 108 6.45 12.02 -17.27
N ASP A 109 7.33 12.95 -17.57
CA ASP A 109 7.01 14.39 -17.72
C ASP A 109 6.35 15.00 -16.48
N ARG A 110 6.61 14.39 -15.33
CA ARG A 110 6.08 14.93 -14.08
C ARG A 110 7.02 15.99 -13.53
N ASN A 111 6.50 17.20 -13.34
CA ASN A 111 7.29 18.34 -12.88
C ASN A 111 7.00 18.73 -11.43
N GLN A 112 5.85 18.34 -10.90
CA GLN A 112 5.45 18.65 -9.52
C GLN A 112 5.37 17.39 -8.70
N ALA A 113 5.75 17.46 -7.42
CA ALA A 113 5.73 16.34 -6.49
C ALA A 113 6.50 15.13 -7.05
N ARG A 114 7.65 15.40 -7.66
CA ARG A 114 8.43 14.35 -8.35
C ARG A 114 8.85 13.21 -7.43
N SER A 115 9.16 13.52 -6.18
CA SER A 115 9.57 12.50 -5.21
C SER A 115 8.51 11.43 -4.99
N ARG A 116 7.25 11.80 -5.04
CA ARG A 116 6.13 10.86 -4.83
C ARG A 116 5.95 9.91 -6.01
N TYR A 117 6.39 10.31 -7.18
CA TYR A 117 6.15 9.55 -8.42
C TYR A 117 7.44 9.10 -9.10
N GLY A 118 8.55 9.23 -8.41
CA GLY A 118 9.83 8.74 -8.90
C GLY A 118 10.35 9.45 -10.14
N ALA A 119 9.96 10.71 -10.37
CA ALA A 119 10.39 11.48 -11.53
C ALA A 119 11.67 12.24 -11.21
N LYS A 120 12.61 12.23 -12.15
CA LYS A 120 13.87 12.95 -12.02
C LYS A 120 13.69 14.40 -12.47
N LYS A 121 14.49 15.28 -11.91
CA LYS A 121 14.50 16.68 -12.32
C LYS A 121 15.04 16.80 -13.74
N GLU A 122 14.29 17.46 -14.60
CA GLU A 122 14.75 17.79 -15.93
C GLU A 122 15.63 19.02 -15.89
N GLY A 123 16.65 18.99 -16.61
CA GLY A 123 17.51 20.13 -16.73
C GLY A 123 18.92 19.90 -16.67
#